data_2197080f71a9ef130936ae56cac487dc
#
_entry.id   2197080f71a9ef130936ae56cac487dc
#
_cell.length_a   1.000
_cell.length_b   1.000
_cell.length_c   1.000
_cell.angle_alpha   90.00
_cell.angle_beta   90.00
_cell.angle_gamma   90.00
#
_symmetry.space_group_name_H-M   'P 1'
#
loop_
_entity.id
_entity.type
_entity.pdbx_description
1 polymer ?
#
loop_
_entity_poly.entity_id
_entity_poly.type
_entity_poly.pdbx_seq_one_letter_code
_entity_poly.pdbx_strand_id
1 'polypeptide(L)'
;NLDSGVSTALLHAGKADWGVFECDELWLAKILPQLRANYVVLLNLFRDQLDRCGEIDRIQDSIVKALGSSPETVLVYNADDPLCASIADRAGQLPGREGTRPIAFGVAKSMGLAQNTVSDATMCQRCSTMFEYDWRQYGQLGEWRCPNCGFARPVLDFAAENVQLGVDGLA
;
A
#
# COMPACT_ATOMS: atom_id res chain seq x y z
N ASN A 1 -22.31 4.66 -4.47
CA ASN A 1 -21.54 5.90 -4.52
C ASN A 1 -20.78 6.08 -3.18
N LEU A 2 -19.45 6.02 -3.20
CA LEU A 2 -18.63 5.96 -2.00
C LEU A 2 -18.82 7.20 -1.09
N ASP A 3 -18.96 8.39 -1.69
CA ASP A 3 -19.21 9.64 -0.95
C ASP A 3 -20.48 9.55 -0.07
N SER A 4 -21.55 8.98 -0.63
CA SER A 4 -22.81 8.83 0.11
C SER A 4 -22.69 7.73 1.18
N GLY A 5 -21.91 6.67 0.92
CA GLY A 5 -21.65 5.60 1.89
C GLY A 5 -20.90 6.11 3.11
N VAL A 6 -19.79 6.83 2.90
CA VAL A 6 -19.00 7.43 3.99
C VAL A 6 -19.83 8.44 4.78
N SER A 7 -20.56 9.35 4.10
CA SER A 7 -21.42 10.32 4.74
C SER A 7 -22.53 9.67 5.57
N THR A 8 -23.16 8.63 5.03
CA THR A 8 -24.20 7.87 5.74
C THR A 8 -23.62 7.17 6.97
N ALA A 9 -22.47 6.53 6.84
CA ALA A 9 -21.79 5.88 7.96
C ALA A 9 -21.48 6.87 9.08
N LEU A 10 -20.92 8.04 8.74
CA LEU A 10 -20.62 9.09 9.71
C LEU A 10 -21.87 9.64 10.41
N LEU A 11 -22.99 9.82 9.68
CA LEU A 11 -24.24 10.29 10.25
C LEU A 11 -24.88 9.29 11.21
N HIS A 12 -24.71 7.98 10.95
CA HIS A 12 -25.32 6.92 11.74
C HIS A 12 -24.39 6.32 12.82
N ALA A 13 -23.11 6.63 12.80
CA ALA A 13 -22.13 6.03 13.70
C ALA A 13 -22.33 6.35 15.19
N GLY A 14 -23.08 7.41 15.53
CA GLY A 14 -23.24 7.84 16.92
C GLY A 14 -21.89 8.16 17.58
N LYS A 15 -21.67 7.63 18.79
CA LYS A 15 -20.35 7.70 19.47
C LYS A 15 -19.55 6.47 19.11
N ALA A 16 -18.47 6.64 18.36
CA ALA A 16 -17.52 5.61 18.00
C ALA A 16 -16.09 6.09 18.27
N ASP A 17 -15.24 5.22 18.80
CA ASP A 17 -13.83 5.54 19.06
C ASP A 17 -13.01 5.45 17.76
N TRP A 18 -13.43 4.59 16.80
CA TRP A 18 -12.77 4.35 15.53
C TRP A 18 -13.77 4.31 14.39
N GLY A 19 -13.37 4.88 13.24
CA GLY A 19 -14.03 4.71 11.96
C GLY A 19 -13.09 4.00 10.99
N VAL A 20 -13.54 2.88 10.44
CA VAL A 20 -12.78 2.13 9.41
C VAL A 20 -13.61 2.13 8.14
N PHE A 21 -13.01 2.65 7.06
CA PHE A 21 -13.66 2.80 5.76
C PHE A 21 -12.85 2.09 4.70
N GLU A 22 -13.49 1.23 3.94
CA GLU A 22 -12.94 0.73 2.69
C GLU A 22 -13.08 1.83 1.62
N CYS A 23 -12.03 2.04 0.84
CA CYS A 23 -11.98 3.10 -0.15
C CYS A 23 -11.25 2.63 -1.40
N ASP A 24 -11.94 2.72 -2.54
CA ASP A 24 -11.33 2.57 -3.85
C ASP A 24 -10.22 3.61 -4.04
N GLU A 25 -9.09 3.20 -4.59
CA GLU A 25 -7.86 3.99 -4.68
C GLU A 25 -7.99 5.26 -5.53
N LEU A 26 -8.86 5.24 -6.55
CA LEU A 26 -9.11 6.44 -7.36
C LEU A 26 -10.03 7.45 -6.67
N TRP A 27 -10.84 6.99 -5.71
CA TRP A 27 -11.69 7.86 -4.89
C TRP A 27 -10.96 8.49 -3.72
N LEU A 28 -9.82 7.92 -3.31
CA LEU A 28 -9.06 8.40 -2.17
C LEU A 28 -8.69 9.89 -2.30
N ALA A 29 -8.27 10.34 -3.48
CA ALA A 29 -7.91 11.74 -3.73
C ALA A 29 -9.09 12.72 -3.53
N LYS A 30 -10.32 12.24 -3.64
CA LYS A 30 -11.53 13.04 -3.43
C LYS A 30 -12.00 13.03 -1.98
N ILE A 31 -11.89 11.89 -1.32
CA ILE A 31 -12.45 11.68 0.02
C ILE A 31 -11.47 12.12 1.12
N LEU A 32 -10.20 11.80 1.00
CA LEU A 32 -9.22 12.01 2.06
C LEU A 32 -9.12 13.47 2.53
N PRO A 33 -9.12 14.50 1.65
CA PRO A 33 -9.06 15.90 2.08
C PRO A 33 -10.28 16.34 2.91
N GLN A 34 -11.43 15.69 2.70
CA GLN A 34 -12.67 15.99 3.41
C GLN A 34 -12.78 15.21 4.71
N LEU A 35 -12.43 13.92 4.67
CA LEU A 35 -12.50 13.01 5.82
C LEU A 35 -11.40 13.30 6.85
N ARG A 36 -10.23 13.78 6.40
CA ARG A 36 -9.04 14.02 7.23
C ARG A 36 -8.70 12.81 8.11
N ALA A 37 -8.69 11.65 7.49
CA ALA A 37 -8.39 10.40 8.19
C ALA A 37 -7.00 10.46 8.85
N ASN A 38 -6.89 9.92 10.07
CA ASN A 38 -5.60 9.83 10.76
C ASN A 38 -4.63 8.90 10.04
N TYR A 39 -5.16 7.82 9.46
CA TYR A 39 -4.38 6.78 8.79
C TYR A 39 -5.00 6.42 7.45
N VAL A 40 -4.13 6.14 6.48
CA VAL A 40 -4.47 5.40 5.27
C VAL A 40 -3.70 4.09 5.31
N VAL A 41 -4.40 2.96 5.20
CA VAL A 41 -3.78 1.63 5.17
C VAL A 41 -3.77 1.14 3.73
N LEU A 42 -2.58 0.93 3.17
CA LEU A 42 -2.37 0.46 1.81
C LEU A 42 -1.88 -1.00 1.87
N LEU A 43 -2.76 -1.92 1.47
CA LEU A 43 -2.53 -3.36 1.63
C LEU A 43 -1.65 -3.92 0.51
N ASN A 44 -2.01 -3.66 -0.73
CA ASN A 44 -1.29 -4.08 -1.93
C ASN A 44 -1.87 -3.37 -3.16
N LEU A 45 -1.15 -3.42 -4.27
CA LEU A 45 -1.63 -2.93 -5.57
C LEU A 45 -1.44 -4.03 -6.61
N PHE A 46 -2.53 -4.66 -7.00
CA PHE A 46 -2.60 -5.59 -8.13
C PHE A 46 -3.44 -5.00 -9.25
N ARG A 47 -3.12 -5.37 -10.48
CA ARG A 47 -4.01 -5.08 -11.61
C ARG A 47 -5.33 -5.78 -11.40
N ASP A 48 -6.39 -5.04 -11.36
CA ASP A 48 -7.71 -5.61 -11.53
C ASP A 48 -7.85 -6.07 -12.99
N GLN A 49 -8.65 -7.09 -13.21
CA GLN A 49 -8.79 -7.98 -14.38
C GLN A 49 -8.80 -7.35 -15.79
N LEU A 50 -8.51 -6.08 -15.97
CA LEU A 50 -8.60 -5.35 -17.23
C LEU A 50 -7.27 -4.73 -17.65
N ASP A 51 -6.73 -5.25 -18.71
CA ASP A 51 -5.61 -4.80 -19.56
C ASP A 51 -5.54 -3.27 -19.80
N ARG A 52 -5.05 -2.50 -18.86
CA ARG A 52 -4.74 -1.09 -19.11
C ARG A 52 -3.31 -0.77 -18.70
N CYS A 53 -2.42 -0.78 -19.69
CA CYS A 53 -1.08 -0.18 -19.54
C CYS A 53 -1.20 1.24 -18.97
N GLY A 54 -0.47 1.54 -17.90
CA GLY A 54 -0.49 2.85 -17.23
C GLY A 54 -1.52 3.02 -16.11
N GLU A 55 -2.36 2.02 -15.83
CA GLU A 55 -3.35 2.12 -14.76
C GLU A 55 -2.69 2.13 -13.37
N ILE A 56 -1.69 1.29 -13.15
CA ILE A 56 -0.94 1.25 -11.89
C ILE A 56 -0.25 2.59 -11.59
N ASP A 57 0.40 3.18 -12.58
CA ASP A 57 1.07 4.48 -12.40
C ASP A 57 0.04 5.57 -12.05
N ARG A 58 -1.11 5.57 -12.71
CA ARG A 58 -2.21 6.49 -12.43
C ARG A 58 -2.77 6.31 -11.02
N ILE A 59 -2.90 5.07 -10.56
CA ILE A 59 -3.34 4.74 -9.19
C ILE A 59 -2.32 5.26 -8.19
N GLN A 60 -1.03 4.97 -8.39
CA GLN A 60 0.04 5.48 -7.54
C GLN A 60 0.03 7.01 -7.47
N ASP A 61 -0.10 7.68 -8.61
CA ASP A 61 -0.16 9.15 -8.68
C ASP A 61 -1.38 9.70 -7.93
N SER A 62 -2.53 9.04 -8.05
CA SER A 62 -3.76 9.41 -7.33
C SER A 62 -3.56 9.33 -5.81
N ILE A 63 -2.97 8.23 -5.31
CA ILE A 63 -2.72 8.03 -3.89
C ILE A 63 -1.69 9.05 -3.37
N VAL A 64 -0.57 9.26 -4.09
CA VAL A 64 0.45 10.24 -3.71
C VAL A 64 -0.16 11.66 -3.66
N LYS A 65 -0.99 12.02 -4.64
CA LYS A 65 -1.72 13.30 -4.65
C LYS A 65 -2.68 13.43 -3.46
N ALA A 66 -3.41 12.36 -3.13
CA ALA A 66 -4.30 12.35 -1.97
C ALA A 66 -3.54 12.61 -0.67
N LEU A 67 -2.42 11.93 -0.46
CA LEU A 67 -1.56 12.12 0.71
C LEU A 67 -0.95 13.53 0.77
N GLY A 68 -0.61 14.10 -0.38
CA GLY A 68 -0.15 15.50 -0.45
C GLY A 68 -1.21 16.53 -0.07
N SER A 69 -2.49 16.20 -0.26
CA SER A 69 -3.62 17.05 0.14
C SER A 69 -4.02 16.88 1.61
N SER A 70 -3.44 15.90 2.31
CA SER A 70 -3.68 15.61 3.73
C SER A 70 -2.34 15.28 4.41
N PRO A 71 -1.47 16.28 4.60
CA PRO A 71 -0.09 16.05 5.02
C PRO A 71 0.04 15.43 6.42
N GLU A 72 -0.95 15.59 7.29
CA GLU A 72 -1.04 15.01 8.62
C GLU A 72 -1.41 13.52 8.65
N THR A 73 -1.97 13.00 7.55
CA THR A 73 -2.40 11.59 7.46
C THR A 73 -1.19 10.67 7.39
N VAL A 74 -1.09 9.72 8.31
CA VAL A 74 -0.04 8.71 8.33
C VAL A 74 -0.37 7.60 7.32
N LEU A 75 0.56 7.30 6.44
CA LEU A 75 0.48 6.14 5.55
C LEU A 75 1.01 4.90 6.28
N VAL A 76 0.17 3.88 6.43
CA VAL A 76 0.54 2.53 6.86
C VAL A 76 0.52 1.65 5.62
N TYR A 77 1.63 1.03 5.25
CA TYR A 77 1.72 0.34 3.97
C TYR A 77 2.42 -1.01 4.05
N ASN A 78 2.00 -1.90 3.16
CA ASN A 78 2.65 -3.20 2.99
C ASN A 78 3.99 -3.03 2.27
N ALA A 79 5.07 -3.23 3.00
CA ALA A 79 6.43 -3.14 2.47
C ALA A 79 6.85 -4.33 1.61
N ASP A 80 6.11 -5.44 1.68
CA ASP A 80 6.32 -6.60 0.82
C ASP A 80 5.96 -6.29 -0.64
N ASP A 81 5.12 -5.26 -0.87
CA ASP A 81 4.74 -4.78 -2.18
C ASP A 81 5.62 -3.60 -2.63
N PRO A 82 6.45 -3.75 -3.68
CA PRO A 82 7.30 -2.66 -4.18
C PRO A 82 6.51 -1.44 -4.69
N LEU A 83 5.25 -1.63 -5.13
CA LEU A 83 4.39 -0.52 -5.56
C LEU A 83 3.92 0.32 -4.36
N CYS A 84 3.54 -0.32 -3.26
CA CYS A 84 3.18 0.35 -2.01
C CYS A 84 4.40 1.09 -1.42
N ALA A 85 5.58 0.47 -1.44
CA ALA A 85 6.81 1.10 -1.00
C ALA A 85 7.21 2.31 -1.89
N SER A 86 6.97 2.24 -3.19
CA SER A 86 7.17 3.38 -4.10
C SER A 86 6.26 4.56 -3.77
N ILE A 87 5.00 4.30 -3.42
CA ILE A 87 4.07 5.34 -2.96
C ILE A 87 4.57 5.98 -1.67
N ALA A 88 5.00 5.17 -0.69
CA ALA A 88 5.52 5.66 0.57
C ALA A 88 6.76 6.54 0.40
N ASP A 89 7.70 6.13 -0.46
CA ASP A 89 8.89 6.89 -0.82
C ASP A 89 8.53 8.25 -1.46
N ARG A 90 7.65 8.24 -2.45
CA ARG A 90 7.20 9.46 -3.15
C ARG A 90 6.42 10.39 -2.23
N ALA A 91 5.52 9.85 -1.42
CA ALA A 91 4.74 10.63 -0.46
C ALA A 91 5.62 11.27 0.62
N GLY A 92 6.67 10.58 1.08
CA GLY A 92 7.63 11.10 2.06
C GLY A 92 8.45 12.29 1.56
N GLN A 93 8.54 12.48 0.23
CA GLN A 93 9.26 13.58 -0.41
C GLN A 93 8.37 14.80 -0.68
N LEU A 94 7.08 14.72 -0.41
CA LEU A 94 6.14 15.82 -0.65
C LEU A 94 6.33 16.95 0.38
N PRO A 95 6.27 18.22 -0.05
CA PRO A 95 6.29 19.36 0.87
C PRO A 95 5.17 19.27 1.90
N GLY A 96 5.47 19.65 3.13
CA GLY A 96 4.52 19.65 4.25
C GLY A 96 4.35 18.31 4.95
N ARG A 97 5.06 17.25 4.51
CA ARG A 97 5.00 15.92 5.13
C ARG A 97 6.27 15.55 5.92
N GLU A 98 7.15 16.52 6.17
CA GLU A 98 8.45 16.29 6.81
C GLU A 98 8.34 15.66 8.22
N GLY A 99 7.21 15.89 8.90
CA GLY A 99 6.90 15.33 10.23
C GLY A 99 6.08 14.03 10.20
N THR A 100 5.67 13.57 9.01
CA THR A 100 4.75 12.42 8.86
C THR A 100 5.51 11.22 8.31
N ARG A 101 6.10 10.43 9.20
CA ARG A 101 6.81 9.20 8.81
C ARG A 101 5.81 8.10 8.43
N PRO A 102 5.91 7.48 7.26
CA PRO A 102 5.10 6.31 6.93
C PRO A 102 5.51 5.10 7.78
N ILE A 103 4.57 4.19 8.00
CA ILE A 103 4.71 3.00 8.82
C ILE A 103 4.70 1.77 7.90
N ALA A 104 5.78 1.00 7.92
CA ALA A 104 5.96 -0.18 7.09
C ALA A 104 5.52 -1.45 7.85
N PHE A 105 4.65 -2.25 7.24
CA PHE A 105 4.35 -3.59 7.73
C PHE A 105 4.61 -4.65 6.66
N GLY A 106 4.74 -5.90 7.07
CA GLY A 106 4.95 -7.03 6.18
C GLY A 106 5.19 -8.33 6.94
N VAL A 107 5.58 -9.38 6.22
CA VAL A 107 5.88 -10.70 6.81
C VAL A 107 7.37 -10.80 7.09
N ALA A 108 7.73 -11.25 8.30
CA ALA A 108 9.13 -11.30 8.73
C ALA A 108 10.03 -12.20 7.88
N LYS A 109 9.46 -13.30 7.32
CA LYS A 109 10.19 -14.30 6.53
C LYS A 109 9.26 -15.03 5.57
N SER A 110 9.84 -15.72 4.59
CA SER A 110 9.09 -16.57 3.66
C SER A 110 8.17 -17.54 4.41
N MET A 111 6.92 -17.63 3.96
CA MET A 111 5.94 -18.61 4.44
C MET A 111 6.05 -19.97 3.72
N GLY A 112 6.99 -20.12 2.78
CA GLY A 112 7.15 -21.36 2.01
C GLY A 112 6.01 -21.68 1.04
N LEU A 113 5.22 -20.67 0.67
CA LEU A 113 4.14 -20.85 -0.31
C LEU A 113 4.68 -21.10 -1.70
N ALA A 114 3.90 -21.84 -2.51
CA ALA A 114 4.21 -22.01 -3.93
C ALA A 114 4.28 -20.63 -4.61
N GLN A 115 5.37 -20.39 -5.35
CA GLN A 115 5.54 -19.11 -6.03
C GLN A 115 4.47 -18.95 -7.12
N ASN A 116 3.70 -17.88 -7.03
CA ASN A 116 2.88 -17.43 -8.14
C ASN A 116 3.75 -16.56 -9.06
N THR A 117 3.79 -16.90 -10.35
CA THR A 117 4.62 -16.20 -11.34
C THR A 117 3.97 -14.93 -11.89
N VAL A 118 2.68 -14.72 -11.66
CA VAL A 118 1.98 -13.51 -12.09
C VAL A 118 2.36 -12.36 -11.18
N SER A 119 3.05 -11.36 -11.71
CA SER A 119 3.52 -10.20 -10.97
C SER A 119 3.24 -8.92 -11.77
N ASP A 120 2.61 -7.94 -11.14
CA ASP A 120 2.31 -6.63 -11.72
C ASP A 120 3.46 -5.63 -11.54
N ALA A 121 4.38 -5.93 -10.62
CA ALA A 121 5.58 -5.13 -10.37
C ALA A 121 6.85 -5.96 -10.60
N THR A 122 7.28 -6.03 -11.86
CA THR A 122 8.54 -6.71 -12.20
C THR A 122 9.72 -5.75 -12.24
N MET A 123 9.46 -4.46 -12.49
CA MET A 123 10.49 -3.43 -12.69
C MET A 123 10.46 -2.38 -11.60
N CYS A 124 11.65 -1.90 -11.25
CA CYS A 124 11.84 -0.81 -10.30
C CYS A 124 11.19 0.48 -10.80
N GLN A 125 10.35 1.08 -9.98
CA GLN A 125 9.64 2.33 -10.30
C GLN A 125 10.58 3.55 -10.41
N ARG A 126 11.83 3.43 -9.91
CA ARG A 126 12.83 4.50 -9.99
C ARG A 126 13.71 4.45 -11.24
N CYS A 127 14.05 3.24 -11.73
CA CYS A 127 15.06 3.09 -12.79
C CYS A 127 14.76 2.00 -13.82
N SER A 128 13.58 1.40 -13.79
CA SER A 128 13.10 0.37 -14.73
C SER A 128 13.98 -0.89 -14.82
N THR A 129 14.85 -1.13 -13.84
CA THR A 129 15.62 -2.38 -13.74
C THR A 129 14.75 -3.47 -13.09
N MET A 130 14.89 -4.71 -13.53
CA MET A 130 14.19 -5.85 -12.91
C MET A 130 14.52 -5.97 -11.43
N PHE A 131 13.51 -6.17 -10.60
CA PHE A 131 13.72 -6.50 -9.19
C PHE A 131 14.32 -7.90 -9.02
N GLU A 132 15.22 -8.04 -8.05
CA GLU A 132 15.65 -9.31 -7.49
C GLU A 132 14.89 -9.58 -6.19
N TYR A 133 14.63 -10.87 -5.92
CA TYR A 133 13.90 -11.31 -4.73
C TYR A 133 14.70 -12.40 -4.00
N ASP A 134 14.84 -12.24 -2.71
CA ASP A 134 15.35 -13.30 -1.85
C ASP A 134 14.26 -14.36 -1.60
N TRP A 135 13.01 -13.94 -1.48
CA TRP A 135 11.82 -14.80 -1.49
C TRP A 135 10.59 -14.04 -1.97
N ARG A 136 9.62 -14.77 -2.51
CA ARG A 136 8.29 -14.29 -2.88
C ARG A 136 7.21 -15.13 -2.22
N GLN A 137 6.06 -14.52 -1.96
CA GLN A 137 4.89 -15.23 -1.45
C GLN A 137 3.80 -15.31 -2.52
N TYR A 138 3.32 -14.16 -2.97
CA TYR A 138 2.26 -14.04 -3.94
C TYR A 138 2.54 -12.84 -4.86
N GLY A 139 2.48 -13.05 -6.17
CA GLY A 139 2.73 -11.98 -7.15
C GLY A 139 4.07 -11.28 -6.91
N GLN A 140 4.04 -9.98 -6.65
CA GLN A 140 5.20 -9.15 -6.34
C GLN A 140 5.53 -9.05 -4.85
N LEU A 141 4.74 -9.69 -3.98
CA LEU A 141 4.95 -9.58 -2.52
C LEU A 141 6.13 -10.45 -2.06
N GLY A 142 7.08 -9.83 -1.38
CA GLY A 142 8.25 -10.56 -0.87
C GLY A 142 9.38 -9.67 -0.38
N GLU A 143 10.56 -10.25 -0.24
CA GLU A 143 11.82 -9.57 0.05
C GLU A 143 12.49 -9.19 -1.27
N TRP A 144 12.35 -7.96 -1.68
CA TRP A 144 12.76 -7.46 -2.98
C TRP A 144 13.81 -6.36 -2.88
N ARG A 145 14.65 -6.25 -3.92
CA ARG A 145 15.61 -5.16 -4.10
C ARG A 145 15.84 -4.86 -5.58
N CYS A 146 16.19 -3.63 -5.87
CA CYS A 146 16.69 -3.23 -7.19
C CYS A 146 18.22 -3.29 -7.19
N PRO A 147 18.84 -4.12 -8.04
CA PRO A 147 20.29 -4.25 -8.06
C PRO A 147 20.99 -3.02 -8.63
N ASN A 148 20.29 -2.14 -9.35
CA ASN A 148 20.87 -0.95 -9.99
C ASN A 148 20.84 0.30 -9.09
N CYS A 149 19.67 0.66 -8.53
CA CYS A 149 19.53 1.92 -7.80
C CYS A 149 19.47 1.73 -6.27
N GLY A 150 19.51 0.51 -5.77
CA GLY A 150 19.47 0.21 -4.34
C GLY A 150 18.09 0.39 -3.69
N PHE A 151 17.02 0.69 -4.47
CA PHE A 151 15.67 0.72 -3.93
C PHE A 151 15.28 -0.69 -3.49
N ALA A 152 14.97 -0.86 -2.22
CA ALA A 152 14.72 -2.16 -1.62
C ALA A 152 13.58 -2.11 -0.61
N ARG A 153 13.08 -3.29 -0.27
CA ARG A 153 12.13 -3.45 0.83
C ARG A 153 12.67 -2.80 2.09
N PRO A 154 11.95 -1.88 2.71
CA PRO A 154 12.41 -1.20 3.91
C PRO A 154 12.36 -2.13 5.13
N VAL A 155 13.06 -1.74 6.19
CA VAL A 155 12.91 -2.36 7.51
C VAL A 155 11.47 -2.18 7.98
N LEU A 156 10.87 -3.26 8.46
CA LEU A 156 9.49 -3.25 8.94
C LEU A 156 9.38 -2.60 10.32
N ASP A 157 8.37 -1.76 10.49
CA ASP A 157 7.93 -1.27 11.80
C ASP A 157 7.09 -2.34 12.51
N PHE A 158 6.27 -3.07 11.74
CA PHE A 158 5.45 -4.20 12.21
C PHE A 158 5.67 -5.41 11.33
N ALA A 159 6.18 -6.48 11.91
CA ALA A 159 6.46 -7.73 11.22
C ALA A 159 5.53 -8.85 11.70
N ALA A 160 4.83 -9.48 10.76
CA ALA A 160 4.08 -10.70 11.06
C ALA A 160 5.05 -11.88 11.12
N GLU A 161 5.09 -12.53 12.28
CA GLU A 161 5.92 -13.71 12.52
C GLU A 161 5.05 -14.96 12.69
N ASN A 162 5.62 -16.10 12.34
CA ASN A 162 4.98 -17.42 12.54
C ASN A 162 3.57 -17.54 11.92
N VAL A 163 3.36 -16.88 10.77
CA VAL A 163 2.10 -16.93 10.04
C VAL A 163 1.80 -18.36 9.60
N GLN A 164 0.62 -18.86 9.95
CA GLN A 164 0.14 -20.17 9.53
C GLN A 164 -1.14 -19.99 8.70
N LEU A 165 -1.19 -20.64 7.55
CA LEU A 165 -2.38 -20.66 6.69
C LEU A 165 -3.16 -21.94 7.01
N GLY A 166 -4.32 -21.80 7.64
CA GLY A 166 -5.26 -22.88 7.89
C GLY A 166 -6.36 -22.95 6.84
N VAL A 167 -7.10 -24.06 6.84
CA VAL A 167 -8.26 -24.26 5.96
C VAL A 167 -9.39 -23.26 6.28
N ASP A 168 -9.45 -22.82 7.54
CA ASP A 168 -10.48 -21.91 8.07
C ASP A 168 -10.00 -20.44 8.15
N GLY A 169 -8.85 -20.11 7.58
CA GLY A 169 -8.29 -18.76 7.57
C GLY A 169 -6.89 -18.66 8.20
N LEU A 170 -6.51 -17.43 8.53
CA LEU A 170 -5.25 -17.11 9.20
C LEU A 170 -5.40 -17.39 10.72
N ALA A 171 -4.47 -18.11 11.29
CA ALA A 171 -4.30 -18.27 12.73
C ALA A 171 -3.12 -17.43 13.23
#